data_fab03a606c932ddd167f1b77fa06ac7e
#
_entry.id   fab03a606c932ddd167f1b77fa06ac7e
#
_cell.length_a   1.000
_cell.length_b   1.000
_cell.length_c   1.000
_cell.angle_alpha   90.00
_cell.angle_beta   90.00
_cell.angle_gamma   90.00
#
_symmetry.space_group_name_H-M   'P 1'
#
loop_
_entity.id
_entity.type
_entity.pdbx_description
1 polymer ?
#
loop_
_entity_poly.entity_id
_entity_poly.type
_entity_poly.pdbx_seq_one_letter_code
_entity_poly.pdbx_strand_id
1 'polypeptide(L)'
;TGALIFQGESVRQSVVGADWDQEEFLRERLVLLEGSFDNMLTRNRDGKRNGIILTQEIAERLNVRVEDRIVVRMQTLDGQQNVGEFAVAAISYDPGLFGSLSAYADLDYVNELLVVPEGSYQTLGIFLESLGQIEPVVDEFYPALAERVQVFDRTSGEDEENPVTQLFEESEEEEWEGTRYRVYTLNDILSEVDQIVDLLNRTALVILIVLFVIIMIGITNTFRMIMYERVREIGTMRALGMQRERVLGNFLLEAFFLAMGGVVAGHAIAGAIMLILSQIFLGLDSPIFILLKNGYFTFTVLPWQVLLNTTIVASLTVLAAFLPSRKAARMKPVDALRSL
;
A
#
# COMPACT_ATOMS: atom_id res chain seq x y z
N THR A 1 0.88 -27.40 1.55
CA THR A 1 0.91 -27.31 0.07
C THR A 1 0.31 -28.54 -0.55
N GLY A 2 -0.57 -28.35 -1.55
CA GLY A 2 -1.22 -29.46 -2.27
C GLY A 2 -0.95 -29.38 -3.77
N ALA A 3 -1.02 -30.51 -4.46
CA ALA A 3 -1.06 -30.56 -5.91
C ALA A 3 -2.52 -30.73 -6.37
N LEU A 4 -3.06 -29.69 -7.01
CA LEU A 4 -4.39 -29.69 -7.60
C LEU A 4 -4.29 -30.31 -8.99
N ILE A 5 -5.13 -31.29 -9.29
CA ILE A 5 -5.03 -32.11 -10.51
C ILE A 5 -6.40 -32.16 -11.19
N PHE A 6 -6.43 -31.82 -12.48
CA PHE A 6 -7.64 -31.92 -13.30
C PHE A 6 -7.28 -32.27 -14.74
N GLN A 7 -7.90 -33.30 -15.31
CA GLN A 7 -7.76 -33.76 -16.70
C GLN A 7 -6.29 -33.94 -17.19
N GLY A 8 -5.37 -34.23 -16.27
CA GLY A 8 -3.95 -34.40 -16.57
C GLY A 8 -3.06 -33.20 -16.35
N GLU A 9 -3.65 -32.01 -16.18
CA GLU A 9 -2.95 -30.80 -15.74
C GLU A 9 -2.78 -30.82 -14.23
N SER A 10 -1.68 -30.24 -13.72
CA SER A 10 -1.38 -30.18 -12.29
C SER A 10 -0.74 -28.86 -11.92
N VAL A 11 -1.29 -28.22 -10.87
CA VAL A 11 -0.76 -26.99 -10.29
C VAL A 11 -0.47 -27.24 -8.81
N ARG A 12 0.74 -26.87 -8.35
CA ARG A 12 1.07 -26.85 -6.92
C ARG A 12 0.60 -25.55 -6.31
N GLN A 13 -0.15 -25.66 -5.22
CA GLN A 13 -0.70 -24.50 -4.54
C GLN A 13 -0.83 -24.75 -3.05
N SER A 14 -0.79 -23.68 -2.25
CA SER A 14 -1.22 -23.72 -0.86
C SER A 14 -2.72 -23.95 -0.79
N VAL A 15 -3.14 -24.92 0.02
CA VAL A 15 -4.56 -25.16 0.32
C VAL A 15 -4.78 -24.83 1.78
N VAL A 16 -5.60 -23.82 2.03
CA VAL A 16 -5.92 -23.34 3.37
C VAL A 16 -7.29 -23.89 3.77
N GLY A 17 -7.33 -24.63 4.85
CA GLY A 17 -8.58 -25.03 5.50
C GLY A 17 -9.13 -23.88 6.33
N ALA A 18 -10.38 -23.51 6.11
CA ALA A 18 -11.08 -22.48 6.87
C ALA A 18 -12.37 -23.04 7.49
N ASP A 19 -12.68 -22.60 8.70
CA ASP A 19 -13.98 -22.89 9.35
C ASP A 19 -15.02 -21.90 8.81
N TRP A 20 -15.73 -22.30 7.77
CA TRP A 20 -16.69 -21.44 7.07
C TRP A 20 -17.89 -21.03 7.92
N ASP A 21 -18.12 -21.62 9.05
CA ASP A 21 -19.19 -21.23 9.97
C ASP A 21 -18.75 -20.06 10.88
N GLN A 22 -17.46 -19.91 11.13
CA GLN A 22 -16.88 -18.87 12.01
C GLN A 22 -16.12 -17.77 11.24
N GLU A 23 -15.66 -18.04 10.02
CA GLU A 23 -14.83 -17.13 9.20
C GLU A 23 -15.68 -16.12 8.41
N GLU A 24 -16.42 -15.26 9.11
CA GLU A 24 -17.21 -14.20 8.48
C GLU A 24 -16.31 -13.19 7.76
N PHE A 25 -15.16 -12.86 8.35
CA PHE A 25 -14.22 -11.90 7.80
C PHE A 25 -13.58 -12.36 6.47
N LEU A 26 -13.27 -13.65 6.34
CA LEU A 26 -12.75 -14.21 5.10
C LEU A 26 -13.78 -14.15 3.98
N ARG A 27 -15.06 -14.37 4.31
CA ARG A 27 -16.17 -14.26 3.35
C ARG A 27 -16.36 -12.83 2.82
N GLU A 28 -16.20 -11.82 3.68
CA GLU A 28 -16.30 -10.41 3.28
C GLU A 28 -15.14 -9.95 2.40
N ARG A 29 -13.97 -10.55 2.57
CA ARG A 29 -12.76 -10.18 1.82
C ARG A 29 -12.63 -10.85 0.46
N LEU A 30 -13.11 -12.08 0.31
CA LEU A 30 -13.04 -12.81 -0.94
C LEU A 30 -14.07 -12.28 -1.93
N VAL A 31 -13.61 -11.69 -3.02
CA VAL A 31 -14.46 -11.26 -4.13
C VAL A 31 -14.64 -12.44 -5.06
N LEU A 32 -15.84 -13.00 -5.11
CA LEU A 32 -16.15 -14.11 -6.00
C LEU A 32 -16.48 -13.57 -7.40
N LEU A 33 -15.87 -14.17 -8.42
CA LEU A 33 -16.16 -13.93 -9.84
C LEU A 33 -17.27 -14.86 -10.33
N GLU A 34 -17.21 -16.12 -9.93
CA GLU A 34 -18.18 -17.15 -10.27
C GLU A 34 -18.45 -18.03 -9.06
N GLY A 35 -19.66 -18.61 -8.98
CA GLY A 35 -20.07 -19.48 -7.87
C GLY A 35 -20.60 -18.76 -6.67
N SER A 36 -20.63 -19.44 -5.52
CA SER A 36 -21.24 -18.94 -4.27
C SER A 36 -20.59 -19.58 -3.05
N PHE A 37 -20.54 -18.86 -1.93
CA PHE A 37 -20.14 -19.43 -0.64
C PHE A 37 -21.09 -20.52 -0.15
N ASP A 38 -22.36 -20.52 -0.57
CA ASP A 38 -23.29 -21.58 -0.23
C ASP A 38 -22.84 -22.94 -0.76
N ASN A 39 -22.14 -22.98 -1.88
CA ASN A 39 -21.55 -24.19 -2.43
C ASN A 39 -20.48 -24.80 -1.52
N MET A 40 -19.77 -23.97 -0.72
CA MET A 40 -18.80 -24.44 0.28
C MET A 40 -19.48 -25.18 1.44
N LEU A 41 -20.69 -24.80 1.78
CA LEU A 41 -21.47 -25.41 2.86
C LEU A 41 -22.21 -26.68 2.43
N THR A 42 -22.23 -26.96 1.11
CA THR A 42 -22.89 -28.14 0.56
C THR A 42 -22.10 -29.39 0.91
N ARG A 43 -22.80 -30.42 1.42
CA ARG A 43 -22.20 -31.71 1.76
C ARG A 43 -22.27 -32.66 0.55
N ASN A 44 -21.19 -33.40 0.35
CA ASN A 44 -21.14 -34.47 -0.64
C ASN A 44 -21.99 -35.70 -0.19
N ARG A 45 -21.97 -36.76 -0.97
CA ARG A 45 -22.70 -38.01 -0.67
C ARG A 45 -22.24 -38.68 0.63
N ASP A 46 -21.00 -38.44 1.04
CA ASP A 46 -20.40 -38.98 2.27
C ASP A 46 -20.64 -38.06 3.47
N GLY A 47 -21.46 -37.00 3.30
CA GLY A 47 -21.78 -36.03 4.33
C GLY A 47 -20.69 -35.00 4.62
N LYS A 48 -19.61 -34.96 3.83
CA LYS A 48 -18.48 -34.05 4.01
C LYS A 48 -18.63 -32.79 3.16
N ARG A 49 -18.11 -31.69 3.68
CA ARG A 49 -17.99 -30.42 2.95
C ARG A 49 -16.70 -30.43 2.15
N ASN A 50 -16.79 -30.76 0.87
CA ASN A 50 -15.63 -30.85 -0.02
C ASN A 50 -15.56 -29.73 -1.07
N GLY A 51 -16.21 -28.61 -0.79
CA GLY A 51 -16.08 -27.41 -1.61
C GLY A 51 -14.66 -26.83 -1.57
N ILE A 52 -14.21 -26.28 -2.71
CA ILE A 52 -12.96 -25.53 -2.78
C ILE A 52 -13.18 -24.25 -3.56
N ILE A 53 -12.62 -23.14 -3.06
CA ILE A 53 -12.55 -21.88 -3.79
C ILE A 53 -11.16 -21.80 -4.41
N LEU A 54 -11.12 -21.58 -5.70
CA LEU A 54 -9.89 -21.40 -6.47
C LEU A 54 -9.75 -19.95 -6.89
N THR A 55 -8.52 -19.48 -7.02
CA THR A 55 -8.27 -18.19 -7.65
C THR A 55 -8.46 -18.30 -9.16
N GLN A 56 -8.74 -17.18 -9.82
CA GLN A 56 -8.93 -17.13 -11.27
C GLN A 56 -7.72 -17.74 -12.01
N GLU A 57 -6.50 -17.40 -11.59
CA GLU A 57 -5.28 -17.90 -12.22
C GLU A 57 -5.17 -19.43 -12.15
N ILE A 58 -5.50 -20.03 -11.00
CA ILE A 58 -5.50 -21.48 -10.82
C ILE A 58 -6.58 -22.13 -11.69
N ALA A 59 -7.78 -21.53 -11.70
CA ALA A 59 -8.89 -22.03 -12.50
C ALA A 59 -8.58 -22.02 -14.00
N GLU A 60 -7.95 -20.95 -14.49
CA GLU A 60 -7.52 -20.83 -15.88
C GLU A 60 -6.41 -21.83 -16.24
N ARG A 61 -5.39 -21.99 -15.37
CA ARG A 61 -4.29 -22.97 -15.59
C ARG A 61 -4.77 -24.40 -15.61
N LEU A 62 -5.74 -24.76 -14.77
CA LEU A 62 -6.33 -26.08 -14.74
C LEU A 62 -7.47 -26.25 -15.75
N ASN A 63 -7.94 -25.15 -16.36
CA ASN A 63 -9.10 -25.12 -17.24
C ASN A 63 -10.37 -25.70 -16.57
N VAL A 64 -10.59 -25.33 -15.30
CA VAL A 64 -11.75 -25.77 -14.49
C VAL A 64 -12.80 -24.68 -14.38
N ARG A 65 -14.04 -25.09 -14.15
CA ARG A 65 -15.21 -24.23 -13.91
C ARG A 65 -15.85 -24.57 -12.58
N VAL A 66 -16.73 -23.70 -12.14
CA VAL A 66 -17.58 -24.00 -10.98
C VAL A 66 -18.36 -25.29 -11.21
N GLU A 67 -18.51 -26.12 -10.18
CA GLU A 67 -19.08 -27.47 -10.14
C GLU A 67 -18.19 -28.58 -10.68
N ASP A 68 -17.05 -28.30 -11.32
CA ASP A 68 -16.07 -29.33 -11.69
C ASP A 68 -15.49 -30.00 -10.44
N ARG A 69 -15.10 -31.27 -10.60
CA ARG A 69 -14.46 -32.03 -9.53
C ARG A 69 -12.99 -32.17 -9.83
N ILE A 70 -12.18 -31.68 -8.89
CA ILE A 70 -10.73 -31.77 -8.96
C ILE A 70 -10.20 -32.72 -7.90
N VAL A 71 -9.04 -33.24 -8.13
CA VAL A 71 -8.30 -34.08 -7.19
C VAL A 71 -7.19 -33.26 -6.58
N VAL A 72 -7.13 -33.23 -5.26
CA VAL A 72 -6.04 -32.56 -4.54
C VAL A 72 -5.23 -33.60 -3.79
N ARG A 73 -3.93 -33.65 -4.09
CA ARG A 73 -2.97 -34.50 -3.42
C ARG A 73 -2.18 -33.68 -2.41
N MET A 74 -2.25 -34.09 -1.15
CA MET A 74 -1.57 -33.46 -0.03
C MET A 74 -0.60 -34.42 0.63
N GLN A 75 0.44 -33.89 1.25
CA GLN A 75 1.37 -34.66 2.06
C GLN A 75 0.99 -34.50 3.54
N THR A 76 0.85 -35.62 4.23
CA THR A 76 0.60 -35.64 5.68
C THR A 76 1.83 -35.20 6.45
N LEU A 77 1.68 -34.91 7.75
CA LEU A 77 2.81 -34.56 8.62
C LEU A 77 3.86 -35.68 8.70
N ASP A 78 3.44 -36.94 8.55
CA ASP A 78 4.34 -38.11 8.53
C ASP A 78 4.94 -38.41 7.15
N GLY A 79 4.77 -37.49 6.18
CA GLY A 79 5.33 -37.62 4.83
C GLY A 79 4.54 -38.52 3.87
N GLN A 80 3.42 -39.11 4.30
CA GLN A 80 2.55 -39.90 3.43
C GLN A 80 1.76 -39.01 2.49
N GLN A 81 1.37 -39.53 1.33
CA GLN A 81 0.54 -38.81 0.38
C GLN A 81 -0.90 -39.25 0.48
N ASN A 82 -1.80 -38.31 0.76
CA ASN A 82 -3.23 -38.48 0.71
C ASN A 82 -3.85 -37.73 -0.46
N VAL A 83 -4.99 -38.21 -0.90
CA VAL A 83 -5.73 -37.68 -2.05
C VAL A 83 -7.16 -37.43 -1.64
N GLY A 84 -7.66 -36.21 -1.90
CA GLY A 84 -9.04 -35.82 -1.70
C GLY A 84 -9.69 -35.35 -3.00
N GLU A 85 -10.99 -35.58 -3.13
CA GLU A 85 -11.82 -35.05 -4.21
C GLU A 85 -12.52 -33.78 -3.72
N PHE A 86 -12.34 -32.70 -4.45
CA PHE A 86 -12.99 -31.40 -4.16
C PHE A 86 -13.89 -30.97 -5.31
N ALA A 87 -15.01 -30.36 -4.99
CA ALA A 87 -15.88 -29.69 -5.94
C ALA A 87 -15.56 -28.20 -5.97
N VAL A 88 -15.32 -27.63 -7.14
CA VAL A 88 -15.06 -26.20 -7.30
C VAL A 88 -16.34 -25.42 -6.95
N ALA A 89 -16.38 -24.84 -5.76
CA ALA A 89 -17.53 -24.13 -5.21
C ALA A 89 -17.64 -22.71 -5.77
N ALA A 90 -16.50 -22.06 -5.95
CA ALA A 90 -16.43 -20.72 -6.50
C ALA A 90 -15.04 -20.45 -7.07
N ILE A 91 -14.96 -19.44 -7.93
CA ILE A 91 -13.72 -18.85 -8.43
C ILE A 91 -13.63 -17.45 -7.87
N SER A 92 -12.57 -17.17 -7.12
CA SER A 92 -12.35 -15.87 -6.52
C SER A 92 -11.48 -14.99 -7.40
N TYR A 93 -11.69 -13.70 -7.28
CA TYR A 93 -10.79 -12.70 -7.81
C TYR A 93 -9.42 -12.85 -7.15
N ASP A 94 -8.40 -12.91 -7.98
CA ASP A 94 -7.01 -12.93 -7.55
C ASP A 94 -6.41 -11.54 -7.72
N PRO A 95 -6.05 -10.86 -6.62
CA PRO A 95 -5.41 -9.57 -6.71
C PRO A 95 -3.94 -9.64 -7.19
N GLY A 96 -3.45 -10.72 -7.76
CA GLY A 96 -2.08 -10.89 -8.25
C GLY A 96 -1.11 -11.30 -7.13
N LEU A 97 -0.16 -10.47 -6.76
CA LEU A 97 1.01 -10.82 -5.95
C LEU A 97 0.71 -11.58 -4.63
N PHE A 98 -0.47 -11.39 -4.05
CA PHE A 98 -0.86 -12.00 -2.77
C PHE A 98 -2.07 -12.95 -2.87
N GLY A 99 -2.79 -12.95 -3.96
CA GLY A 99 -4.04 -13.71 -4.13
C GLY A 99 -3.83 -15.13 -4.67
N SER A 100 -2.81 -15.32 -5.51
CA SER A 100 -2.48 -16.61 -6.12
C SER A 100 -1.87 -17.62 -5.14
N LEU A 101 -1.71 -17.23 -3.87
CA LEU A 101 -1.00 -18.05 -2.89
C LEU A 101 -1.86 -19.15 -2.26
N SER A 102 -3.19 -19.11 -2.36
CA SER A 102 -4.03 -20.08 -1.63
C SER A 102 -5.32 -20.42 -2.35
N ALA A 103 -5.62 -21.73 -2.38
CA ALA A 103 -6.96 -22.22 -2.54
C ALA A 103 -7.58 -22.42 -1.16
N TYR A 104 -8.89 -22.18 -1.01
CA TYR A 104 -9.59 -22.28 0.25
C TYR A 104 -10.54 -23.45 0.26
N ALA A 105 -10.49 -24.27 1.31
CA ALA A 105 -11.30 -25.45 1.49
C ALA A 105 -11.90 -25.51 2.92
N ASP A 106 -12.71 -26.51 3.19
CA ASP A 106 -13.24 -26.75 4.55
C ASP A 106 -12.14 -27.28 5.47
N LEU A 107 -12.03 -26.72 6.69
CA LEU A 107 -10.98 -27.03 7.65
C LEU A 107 -10.99 -28.51 8.04
N ASP A 108 -12.15 -29.06 8.38
CA ASP A 108 -12.26 -30.43 8.85
C ASP A 108 -11.90 -31.44 7.77
N TYR A 109 -12.29 -31.14 6.52
CA TYR A 109 -11.92 -32.01 5.40
C TYR A 109 -10.44 -31.97 5.07
N VAL A 110 -9.81 -30.79 5.15
CA VAL A 110 -8.35 -30.64 5.02
C VAL A 110 -7.63 -31.38 6.14
N ASN A 111 -8.08 -31.22 7.39
CA ASN A 111 -7.50 -31.90 8.55
C ASN A 111 -7.58 -33.43 8.42
N GLU A 112 -8.71 -33.95 7.93
CA GLU A 112 -8.87 -35.37 7.67
C GLU A 112 -7.81 -35.87 6.63
N LEU A 113 -7.60 -35.11 5.53
CA LEU A 113 -6.61 -35.45 4.52
C LEU A 113 -5.19 -35.37 5.04
N LEU A 114 -4.90 -34.47 5.96
CA LEU A 114 -3.59 -34.32 6.59
C LEU A 114 -3.38 -35.32 7.74
N VAL A 115 -4.42 -36.08 8.15
CA VAL A 115 -4.40 -37.01 9.27
C VAL A 115 -4.07 -36.29 10.60
N VAL A 116 -4.63 -35.09 10.77
CA VAL A 116 -4.57 -34.34 12.04
C VAL A 116 -5.90 -34.40 12.77
N PRO A 117 -5.92 -34.27 14.11
CA PRO A 117 -7.16 -34.30 14.88
C PRO A 117 -8.16 -33.24 14.40
N GLU A 118 -9.45 -33.59 14.48
CA GLU A 118 -10.54 -32.68 14.20
C GLU A 118 -10.45 -31.41 15.06
N GLY A 119 -10.72 -30.24 14.47
CA GLY A 119 -10.58 -28.96 15.17
C GLY A 119 -9.14 -28.45 15.33
N SER A 120 -8.13 -29.15 14.79
CA SER A 120 -6.76 -28.64 14.78
C SER A 120 -6.63 -27.47 13.79
N TYR A 121 -5.85 -26.47 14.16
CA TYR A 121 -5.55 -25.34 13.29
C TYR A 121 -4.07 -24.97 13.38
N GLN A 122 -3.52 -24.47 12.27
CA GLN A 122 -2.14 -24.03 12.16
C GLN A 122 -1.99 -22.55 12.49
N THR A 123 -3.01 -21.75 12.13
CA THR A 123 -3.00 -20.30 12.30
C THR A 123 -4.27 -19.87 13.01
N LEU A 124 -4.12 -19.03 14.03
CA LEU A 124 -5.23 -18.36 14.71
C LEU A 124 -5.14 -16.86 14.46
N GLY A 125 -6.14 -16.29 13.82
CA GLY A 125 -6.26 -14.84 13.59
C GLY A 125 -6.97 -14.16 14.76
N ILE A 126 -6.35 -13.13 15.34
CA ILE A 126 -6.95 -12.28 16.37
C ILE A 126 -7.23 -10.92 15.75
N PHE A 127 -8.51 -10.54 15.65
CA PHE A 127 -8.95 -9.29 15.07
C PHE A 127 -9.21 -8.25 16.16
N LEU A 128 -8.69 -7.04 15.96
CA LEU A 128 -8.83 -5.91 16.89
C LEU A 128 -9.69 -4.82 16.25
N GLU A 129 -10.36 -4.02 17.06
CA GLU A 129 -11.22 -2.93 16.58
C GLU A 129 -10.44 -1.79 15.89
N SER A 130 -9.17 -1.63 16.24
CA SER A 130 -8.31 -0.54 15.72
C SER A 130 -6.87 -1.01 15.55
N LEU A 131 -6.25 -0.60 14.45
CA LEU A 131 -4.82 -0.87 14.17
C LEU A 131 -3.89 -0.32 15.27
N GLY A 132 -4.26 0.79 15.90
CA GLY A 132 -3.48 1.38 17.00
C GLY A 132 -3.44 0.54 18.28
N GLN A 133 -4.28 -0.50 18.39
CA GLN A 133 -4.29 -1.41 19.54
C GLN A 133 -3.36 -2.62 19.35
N ILE A 134 -2.78 -2.81 18.16
CA ILE A 134 -1.99 -4.01 17.83
C ILE A 134 -0.79 -4.12 18.79
N GLU A 135 0.08 -3.12 18.83
CA GLU A 135 1.28 -3.17 19.68
C GLU A 135 0.96 -3.26 21.17
N PRO A 136 0.06 -2.42 21.74
CA PRO A 136 -0.30 -2.57 23.16
C PRO A 136 -0.84 -3.94 23.52
N VAL A 137 -1.69 -4.54 22.66
CA VAL A 137 -2.26 -5.87 22.90
C VAL A 137 -1.19 -6.95 22.82
N VAL A 138 -0.31 -6.86 21.85
CA VAL A 138 0.76 -7.85 21.67
C VAL A 138 1.80 -7.77 22.80
N ASP A 139 2.12 -6.57 23.28
CA ASP A 139 3.04 -6.37 24.40
C ASP A 139 2.51 -7.00 25.70
N GLU A 140 1.19 -7.09 25.86
CA GLU A 140 0.56 -7.79 26.98
C GLU A 140 0.39 -9.29 26.70
N PHE A 141 -0.02 -9.65 25.49
CA PHE A 141 -0.35 -11.00 25.09
C PHE A 141 0.89 -11.92 24.98
N TYR A 142 1.97 -11.41 24.35
CA TYR A 142 3.16 -12.21 24.09
C TYR A 142 3.83 -12.76 25.37
N PRO A 143 4.08 -11.96 26.42
CA PRO A 143 4.62 -12.48 27.67
C PRO A 143 3.69 -13.50 28.35
N ALA A 144 2.38 -13.24 28.34
CA ALA A 144 1.38 -14.14 28.92
C ALA A 144 1.30 -15.48 28.18
N LEU A 145 1.54 -15.48 26.87
CA LEU A 145 1.61 -16.69 26.06
C LEU A 145 2.92 -17.45 26.35
N ALA A 146 4.05 -16.74 26.43
CA ALA A 146 5.37 -17.32 26.68
C ALA A 146 5.49 -18.01 28.06
N GLU A 147 4.70 -17.56 29.04
CA GLU A 147 4.60 -18.24 30.32
C GLU A 147 3.92 -19.64 30.28
N ARG A 148 3.11 -19.89 29.23
CA ARG A 148 2.27 -21.09 29.12
C ARG A 148 2.74 -22.09 28.09
N VAL A 149 3.33 -21.59 27.00
CA VAL A 149 3.76 -22.41 25.87
C VAL A 149 5.11 -21.93 25.34
N GLN A 150 5.79 -22.79 24.59
CA GLN A 150 7.02 -22.39 23.92
C GLN A 150 6.68 -21.43 22.77
N VAL A 151 7.28 -20.24 22.76
CA VAL A 151 7.10 -19.22 21.74
C VAL A 151 8.45 -18.91 21.12
N PHE A 152 8.48 -18.60 19.83
CA PHE A 152 9.65 -18.03 19.19
C PHE A 152 9.87 -16.62 19.70
N ASP A 153 11.12 -16.20 19.83
CA ASP A 153 11.44 -14.83 20.20
C ASP A 153 10.82 -13.85 19.19
N ARG A 154 10.17 -12.83 19.72
CA ARG A 154 9.63 -11.76 18.90
C ARG A 154 10.76 -10.80 18.58
N THR A 155 11.34 -10.95 17.42
CA THR A 155 12.29 -9.99 16.86
C THR A 155 11.50 -8.84 16.28
N SER A 156 11.40 -7.76 17.04
CA SER A 156 10.94 -6.47 16.55
C SER A 156 12.19 -5.70 16.11
N GLY A 157 12.57 -5.78 14.84
CA GLY A 157 13.70 -4.97 14.41
C GLY A 157 14.28 -5.27 13.03
N GLU A 158 14.99 -4.31 12.53
CA GLU A 158 15.55 -4.11 11.20
C GLU A 158 16.58 -5.16 10.74
N ASP A 159 16.88 -6.21 11.52
CA ASP A 159 18.04 -7.09 11.33
C ASP A 159 17.72 -8.57 11.06
N GLU A 160 16.46 -8.99 10.96
CA GLU A 160 16.12 -10.38 10.61
C GLU A 160 15.23 -10.49 9.38
N GLU A 161 15.52 -11.55 8.61
CA GLU A 161 14.78 -11.94 7.42
C GLU A 161 13.26 -11.96 7.69
N ASN A 162 12.53 -11.43 6.72
CA ASN A 162 11.09 -11.27 6.77
C ASN A 162 10.36 -12.53 7.24
N PRO A 163 9.39 -12.39 8.19
CA PRO A 163 8.54 -13.50 8.60
C PRO A 163 7.88 -14.26 7.45
N VAL A 164 7.56 -13.57 6.35
CA VAL A 164 6.98 -14.19 5.14
C VAL A 164 8.04 -15.02 4.40
N THR A 165 9.27 -14.56 4.32
CA THR A 165 10.38 -15.31 3.70
C THR A 165 10.70 -16.55 4.53
N GLN A 166 10.69 -16.44 5.85
CA GLN A 166 10.87 -17.58 6.77
C GLN A 166 9.73 -18.62 6.70
N LEU A 167 8.54 -18.25 6.23
CA LEU A 167 7.47 -19.22 5.96
C LEU A 167 7.76 -20.09 4.72
N PHE A 168 8.62 -19.61 3.82
CA PHE A 168 8.96 -20.29 2.57
C PHE A 168 10.39 -20.85 2.58
N GLU A 169 11.27 -20.38 3.44
CA GLU A 169 12.57 -21.01 3.67
C GLU A 169 12.39 -22.16 4.65
N GLU A 170 12.85 -23.32 4.26
CA GLU A 170 13.03 -24.45 5.19
C GLU A 170 14.00 -23.95 6.27
N SER A 171 13.46 -23.62 7.44
CA SER A 171 14.25 -23.23 8.60
C SER A 171 15.30 -24.31 8.85
N GLU A 172 16.57 -23.91 8.81
CA GLU A 172 17.67 -24.75 9.24
C GLU A 172 17.33 -25.32 10.61
N GLU A 173 17.39 -26.65 10.67
CA GLU A 173 16.90 -27.53 11.72
C GLU A 173 17.40 -27.15 13.11
N GLU A 174 16.70 -26.28 13.80
CA GLU A 174 16.69 -26.37 15.26
C GLU A 174 15.73 -27.51 15.64
N GLU A 175 16.26 -28.66 16.05
CA GLU A 175 15.47 -29.77 16.58
C GLU A 175 14.81 -29.31 17.90
N TRP A 176 13.49 -29.11 17.88
CA TRP A 176 12.70 -28.90 19.12
C TRP A 176 11.72 -30.04 19.32
N GLU A 177 11.50 -30.38 20.60
CA GLU A 177 10.45 -31.32 20.99
C GLU A 177 9.15 -30.56 21.30
N GLY A 178 8.05 -30.94 20.65
CA GLY A 178 6.70 -30.39 20.88
C GLY A 178 6.29 -29.33 19.89
N THR A 179 5.34 -28.47 20.30
CA THR A 179 4.78 -27.38 19.47
C THR A 179 5.35 -26.05 19.95
N ARG A 180 5.90 -25.29 19.05
CA ARG A 180 6.39 -23.93 19.28
C ARG A 180 5.54 -22.94 18.50
N TYR A 181 5.12 -21.86 19.16
CA TYR A 181 4.21 -20.86 18.59
C TYR A 181 4.96 -19.61 18.15
N ARG A 182 4.50 -19.00 17.07
CA ARG A 182 5.03 -17.73 16.59
C ARG A 182 3.89 -16.71 16.55
N VAL A 183 4.14 -15.51 17.06
CA VAL A 183 3.18 -14.41 17.06
C VAL A 183 3.62 -13.40 16.01
N TYR A 184 2.76 -13.16 15.03
CA TYR A 184 2.96 -12.15 14.00
C TYR A 184 1.95 -11.03 14.18
N THR A 185 2.40 -9.80 14.04
CA THR A 185 1.53 -8.64 13.89
C THR A 185 1.31 -8.32 12.42
N LEU A 186 0.30 -7.51 12.13
CA LEU A 186 0.12 -6.97 10.79
C LEU A 186 1.35 -6.16 10.34
N ASN A 187 2.00 -5.44 11.27
CA ASN A 187 3.21 -4.68 10.99
C ASN A 187 4.38 -5.58 10.57
N ASP A 188 4.53 -6.74 11.22
CA ASP A 188 5.57 -7.70 10.88
C ASP A 188 5.36 -8.24 9.45
N ILE A 189 4.12 -8.55 9.08
CA ILE A 189 3.76 -9.05 7.75
C ILE A 189 3.92 -7.96 6.68
N LEU A 190 3.61 -6.71 7.01
CA LEU A 190 3.68 -5.58 6.08
C LEU A 190 5.05 -4.91 6.02
N SER A 191 6.01 -5.34 6.82
CA SER A 191 7.33 -4.70 6.94
C SER A 191 8.06 -4.53 5.60
N GLU A 192 7.97 -5.49 4.69
CA GLU A 192 8.53 -5.35 3.32
C GLU A 192 7.79 -4.31 2.48
N VAL A 193 6.47 -4.26 2.60
CA VAL A 193 5.66 -3.26 1.89
C VAL A 193 6.01 -1.88 2.42
N ASP A 194 6.17 -1.72 3.73
CA ASP A 194 6.56 -0.46 4.36
C ASP A 194 7.96 -0.02 3.91
N GLN A 195 8.92 -0.92 3.79
CA GLN A 195 10.26 -0.62 3.25
C GLN A 195 10.18 -0.11 1.79
N ILE A 196 9.36 -0.74 0.96
CA ILE A 196 9.14 -0.30 -0.43
C ILE A 196 8.48 1.09 -0.44
N VAL A 197 7.46 1.30 0.37
CA VAL A 197 6.76 2.59 0.51
C VAL A 197 7.72 3.67 1.00
N ASP A 198 8.55 3.37 1.98
CA ASP A 198 9.57 4.29 2.49
C ASP A 198 10.62 4.64 1.43
N LEU A 199 11.09 3.67 0.65
CA LEU A 199 11.99 3.91 -0.46
C LEU A 199 11.35 4.83 -1.51
N LEU A 200 10.08 4.58 -1.87
CA LEU A 200 9.32 5.42 -2.79
C LEU A 200 9.16 6.85 -2.24
N ASN A 201 8.82 6.98 -0.96
CA ASN A 201 8.67 8.28 -0.30
C ASN A 201 9.99 9.06 -0.27
N ARG A 202 11.11 8.42 0.06
CA ARG A 202 12.45 9.05 0.04
C ARG A 202 12.83 9.47 -1.38
N THR A 203 12.58 8.62 -2.37
CA THR A 203 12.84 8.92 -3.78
C THR A 203 11.99 10.10 -4.26
N ALA A 204 10.70 10.11 -3.95
CA ALA A 204 9.79 11.20 -4.26
C ALA A 204 10.23 12.52 -3.60
N LEU A 205 10.69 12.47 -2.34
CA LEU A 205 11.21 13.64 -1.64
C LEU A 205 12.45 14.22 -2.32
N VAL A 206 13.39 13.38 -2.76
CA VAL A 206 14.58 13.83 -3.50
C VAL A 206 14.19 14.51 -4.82
N ILE A 207 13.28 13.88 -5.58
CA ILE A 207 12.75 14.46 -6.82
C ILE A 207 12.08 15.81 -6.55
N LEU A 208 11.27 15.90 -5.50
CA LEU A 208 10.58 17.10 -5.10
C LEU A 208 11.57 18.24 -4.76
N ILE A 209 12.63 17.96 -4.01
CA ILE A 209 13.68 18.92 -3.68
C ILE A 209 14.36 19.44 -4.97
N VAL A 210 14.70 18.54 -5.89
CA VAL A 210 15.33 18.93 -7.17
C VAL A 210 14.39 19.84 -7.97
N LEU A 211 13.09 19.48 -8.05
CA LEU A 211 12.08 20.31 -8.71
C LEU A 211 11.95 21.69 -8.06
N PHE A 212 11.95 21.77 -6.73
CA PHE A 212 11.89 23.04 -6.03
C PHE A 212 13.11 23.92 -6.32
N VAL A 213 14.31 23.35 -6.41
CA VAL A 213 15.53 24.11 -6.78
C VAL A 213 15.38 24.66 -8.20
N ILE A 214 14.94 23.85 -9.17
CA ILE A 214 14.73 24.29 -10.54
C ILE A 214 13.68 25.43 -10.62
N ILE A 215 12.57 25.26 -9.92
CA ILE A 215 11.49 26.26 -9.86
C ILE A 215 12.01 27.56 -9.20
N MET A 216 12.77 27.47 -8.10
CA MET A 216 13.38 28.64 -7.45
C MET A 216 14.29 29.43 -8.40
N ILE A 217 15.11 28.75 -9.22
CA ILE A 217 15.97 29.38 -10.21
C ILE A 217 15.09 30.11 -11.25
N GLY A 218 14.05 29.45 -11.76
CA GLY A 218 13.10 30.02 -12.70
C GLY A 218 12.41 31.27 -12.15
N ILE A 219 11.87 31.19 -10.94
CA ILE A 219 11.21 32.31 -10.26
C ILE A 219 12.20 33.47 -10.06
N THR A 220 13.39 33.19 -9.60
CA THR A 220 14.43 34.21 -9.39
C THR A 220 14.76 34.95 -10.70
N ASN A 221 14.87 34.22 -11.80
CA ASN A 221 15.12 34.83 -13.11
C ASN A 221 13.94 35.67 -13.60
N THR A 222 12.71 35.17 -13.43
CA THR A 222 11.48 35.90 -13.78
C THR A 222 11.36 37.20 -12.97
N PHE A 223 11.54 37.12 -11.66
CA PHE A 223 11.51 38.33 -10.81
C PHE A 223 12.64 39.30 -11.15
N ARG A 224 13.81 38.81 -11.53
CA ARG A 224 14.89 39.67 -12.01
C ARG A 224 14.46 40.44 -13.25
N MET A 225 13.83 39.79 -14.22
CA MET A 225 13.34 40.42 -15.43
C MET A 225 12.26 41.46 -15.13
N ILE A 226 11.26 41.09 -14.35
CA ILE A 226 10.18 41.99 -13.88
C ILE A 226 10.78 43.23 -13.19
N MET A 227 11.77 43.07 -12.33
CA MET A 227 12.41 44.19 -11.65
C MET A 227 13.13 45.12 -12.60
N TYR A 228 13.77 44.61 -13.66
CA TYR A 228 14.39 45.45 -14.70
C TYR A 228 13.35 46.23 -15.50
N GLU A 229 12.24 45.63 -15.88
CA GLU A 229 11.15 46.29 -16.59
C GLU A 229 10.49 47.41 -15.79
N ARG A 230 10.36 47.19 -14.44
CA ARG A 230 9.74 48.14 -13.53
C ARG A 230 10.73 49.08 -12.81
N VAL A 231 12.00 49.20 -13.28
CA VAL A 231 13.02 50.04 -12.64
C VAL A 231 12.55 51.51 -12.54
N ARG A 232 11.89 52.03 -13.56
CA ARG A 232 11.35 53.41 -13.56
C ARG A 232 10.25 53.61 -12.50
N GLU A 233 9.33 52.68 -12.37
CA GLU A 233 8.28 52.72 -11.37
C GLU A 233 8.90 52.73 -9.96
N ILE A 234 9.90 51.91 -9.74
CA ILE A 234 10.66 51.83 -8.45
C ILE A 234 11.34 53.20 -8.22
N GLY A 235 11.97 53.78 -9.25
CA GLY A 235 12.62 55.06 -9.20
C GLY A 235 11.66 56.21 -8.82
N THR A 236 10.47 56.26 -9.45
CA THR A 236 9.45 57.24 -9.13
C THR A 236 8.87 57.10 -7.72
N MET A 237 8.53 55.88 -7.29
CA MET A 237 8.10 55.60 -5.93
C MET A 237 9.13 56.05 -4.90
N ARG A 238 10.40 55.82 -5.16
CA ARG A 238 11.53 56.22 -4.27
C ARG A 238 11.76 57.74 -4.32
N ALA A 239 11.61 58.40 -5.45
CA ALA A 239 11.71 59.86 -5.60
C ALA A 239 10.57 60.61 -4.84
N LEU A 240 9.37 60.01 -4.77
CA LEU A 240 8.23 60.46 -3.99
C LEU A 240 8.37 60.18 -2.47
N GLY A 241 9.51 59.62 -2.00
CA GLY A 241 9.78 59.44 -0.59
C GLY A 241 9.43 58.06 -0.03
N MET A 242 9.02 57.10 -0.87
CA MET A 242 8.71 55.74 -0.38
C MET A 242 9.99 55.06 0.17
N GLN A 243 9.86 54.48 1.37
CA GLN A 243 10.96 53.80 2.06
C GLN A 243 11.31 52.48 1.32
N ARG A 244 12.58 52.08 1.39
CA ARG A 244 13.08 50.83 0.73
C ARG A 244 12.30 49.58 1.15
N GLU A 245 11.97 49.52 2.46
CA GLU A 245 11.25 48.39 3.05
C GLU A 245 9.82 48.27 2.53
N ARG A 246 9.15 49.41 2.30
CA ARG A 246 7.80 49.41 1.71
C ARG A 246 7.80 48.98 0.26
N VAL A 247 8.81 49.41 -0.52
CA VAL A 247 8.99 48.95 -1.91
C VAL A 247 9.23 47.44 -1.93
N LEU A 248 10.15 46.93 -1.08
CA LEU A 248 10.43 45.52 -0.95
C LEU A 248 9.17 44.73 -0.56
N GLY A 249 8.44 45.22 0.48
CA GLY A 249 7.20 44.58 0.94
C GLY A 249 6.15 44.46 -0.15
N ASN A 250 5.99 45.49 -1.00
CA ASN A 250 5.06 45.44 -2.14
C ASN A 250 5.38 44.31 -3.11
N PHE A 251 6.67 44.17 -3.49
CA PHE A 251 7.07 43.10 -4.41
C PHE A 251 7.00 41.70 -3.79
N LEU A 252 7.25 41.58 -2.48
CA LEU A 252 7.05 40.30 -1.78
C LEU A 252 5.59 39.91 -1.64
N LEU A 253 4.70 40.89 -1.45
CA LEU A 253 3.26 40.65 -1.49
C LEU A 253 2.79 40.24 -2.88
N GLU A 254 3.30 40.89 -3.93
CA GLU A 254 3.02 40.49 -5.32
C GLU A 254 3.47 39.04 -5.58
N ALA A 255 4.68 38.68 -5.14
CA ALA A 255 5.19 37.31 -5.22
C ALA A 255 4.29 36.31 -4.46
N PHE A 256 3.84 36.70 -3.26
CA PHE A 256 2.95 35.87 -2.47
C PHE A 256 1.60 35.63 -3.15
N PHE A 257 0.96 36.68 -3.69
CA PHE A 257 -0.31 36.54 -4.40
C PHE A 257 -0.17 35.73 -5.70
N LEU A 258 0.94 35.89 -6.42
CA LEU A 258 1.23 35.06 -7.59
C LEU A 258 1.42 33.58 -7.20
N ALA A 259 2.13 33.30 -6.09
CA ALA A 259 2.29 31.96 -5.56
C ALA A 259 0.92 31.35 -5.17
N MET A 260 0.07 32.10 -4.48
CA MET A 260 -1.27 31.64 -4.08
C MET A 260 -2.15 31.34 -5.29
N GLY A 261 -2.11 32.21 -6.31
CA GLY A 261 -2.81 31.96 -7.59
C GLY A 261 -2.32 30.68 -8.26
N GLY A 262 -1.00 30.49 -8.32
CA GLY A 262 -0.39 29.26 -8.85
C GLY A 262 -0.76 28.01 -8.04
N VAL A 263 -0.76 28.08 -6.72
CA VAL A 263 -1.17 27.00 -5.83
C VAL A 263 -2.63 26.60 -6.06
N VAL A 264 -3.54 27.57 -6.11
CA VAL A 264 -4.96 27.29 -6.37
C VAL A 264 -5.16 26.63 -7.74
N ALA A 265 -4.53 27.17 -8.78
CA ALA A 265 -4.58 26.58 -10.11
C ALA A 265 -3.97 25.16 -10.13
N GLY A 266 -2.83 24.97 -9.48
CA GLY A 266 -2.17 23.67 -9.36
C GLY A 266 -3.04 22.62 -8.64
N HIS A 267 -3.68 22.97 -7.53
CA HIS A 267 -4.60 22.08 -6.83
C HIS A 267 -5.85 21.76 -7.67
N ALA A 268 -6.38 22.72 -8.42
CA ALA A 268 -7.52 22.48 -9.32
C ALA A 268 -7.15 21.49 -10.42
N ILE A 269 -5.98 21.66 -11.04
CA ILE A 269 -5.49 20.75 -12.09
C ILE A 269 -5.21 19.35 -11.50
N ALA A 270 -4.53 19.27 -10.35
CA ALA A 270 -4.24 18.01 -9.69
C ALA A 270 -5.53 17.27 -9.32
N GLY A 271 -6.52 17.97 -8.77
CA GLY A 271 -7.83 17.39 -8.46
C GLY A 271 -8.55 16.87 -9.70
N ALA A 272 -8.51 17.61 -10.82
CA ALA A 272 -9.08 17.15 -12.08
C ALA A 272 -8.37 15.89 -12.60
N ILE A 273 -7.05 15.82 -12.53
CA ILE A 273 -6.27 14.64 -12.93
C ILE A 273 -6.61 13.45 -12.03
N MET A 274 -6.67 13.65 -10.72
CA MET A 274 -7.06 12.59 -9.76
C MET A 274 -8.46 12.04 -10.06
N LEU A 275 -9.42 12.91 -10.35
CA LEU A 275 -10.79 12.51 -10.72
C LEU A 275 -10.82 11.71 -12.04
N ILE A 276 -10.03 12.09 -13.03
CA ILE A 276 -9.95 11.35 -14.28
C ILE A 276 -9.29 9.98 -14.05
N LEU A 277 -8.16 9.93 -13.37
CA LEU A 277 -7.44 8.69 -13.09
C LEU A 277 -8.27 7.72 -12.25
N SER A 278 -9.05 8.23 -11.29
CA SER A 278 -9.90 7.38 -10.44
C SER A 278 -11.05 6.70 -11.19
N GLN A 279 -11.36 7.13 -12.40
CA GLN A 279 -12.38 6.52 -13.26
C GLN A 279 -11.81 5.53 -14.28
N ILE A 280 -10.49 5.46 -14.41
CA ILE A 280 -9.84 4.57 -15.37
C ILE A 280 -9.68 3.20 -14.70
N PHE A 281 -10.35 2.21 -15.24
CA PHE A 281 -10.16 0.82 -14.88
C PHE A 281 -8.91 0.27 -15.60
N LEU A 282 -7.87 -0.04 -14.84
CA LEU A 282 -6.61 -0.57 -15.39
C LEU A 282 -6.60 -2.10 -15.48
N GLY A 283 -7.66 -2.74 -15.03
CA GLY A 283 -7.71 -4.18 -14.96
C GLY A 283 -7.07 -4.73 -13.68
N LEU A 284 -7.35 -5.98 -13.46
CA LEU A 284 -6.94 -6.71 -12.27
C LEU A 284 -5.56 -7.37 -12.48
N ASP A 285 -5.15 -7.56 -13.74
CA ASP A 285 -3.86 -8.16 -14.15
C ASP A 285 -2.74 -7.12 -14.28
N SER A 286 -2.96 -5.90 -13.79
CA SER A 286 -1.99 -4.81 -13.92
C SER A 286 -0.76 -5.04 -13.01
N PRO A 287 0.48 -4.87 -13.52
CA PRO A 287 1.69 -4.96 -12.68
C PRO A 287 1.71 -3.97 -11.51
N ILE A 288 0.90 -2.90 -11.59
CA ILE A 288 0.76 -1.87 -10.54
C ILE A 288 -0.44 -2.10 -9.63
N PHE A 289 -1.03 -3.28 -9.67
CA PHE A 289 -2.22 -3.65 -8.92
C PHE A 289 -2.11 -3.33 -7.40
N ILE A 290 -0.92 -3.48 -6.80
CA ILE A 290 -0.67 -3.10 -5.38
C ILE A 290 -1.09 -1.65 -5.06
N LEU A 291 -1.04 -0.75 -6.05
CA LEU A 291 -1.43 0.66 -5.91
C LEU A 291 -2.91 0.89 -6.25
N LEU A 292 -3.63 -0.15 -6.65
CA LEU A 292 -5.01 -0.06 -7.10
C LEU A 292 -5.96 -0.65 -6.06
N LYS A 293 -7.10 -0.02 -5.88
CA LYS A 293 -8.22 -0.58 -5.12
C LYS A 293 -9.26 -1.08 -6.11
N ASN A 294 -9.44 -2.41 -6.19
CA ASN A 294 -10.37 -3.05 -7.14
C ASN A 294 -10.12 -2.62 -8.61
N GLY A 295 -8.85 -2.50 -9.02
CA GLY A 295 -8.48 -2.09 -10.38
C GLY A 295 -8.54 -0.59 -10.68
N TYR A 296 -8.89 0.25 -9.69
CA TYR A 296 -8.95 1.71 -9.82
C TYR A 296 -7.92 2.40 -8.94
N PHE A 297 -7.39 3.53 -9.40
CA PHE A 297 -6.58 4.40 -8.54
C PHE A 297 -7.43 5.01 -7.42
N THR A 298 -6.98 4.89 -6.20
CA THR A 298 -7.60 5.52 -5.04
C THR A 298 -6.65 6.59 -4.49
N PHE A 299 -7.15 7.82 -4.38
CA PHE A 299 -6.38 8.94 -3.86
C PHE A 299 -6.95 9.40 -2.52
N THR A 300 -6.12 9.46 -1.49
CA THR A 300 -6.48 10.02 -0.20
C THR A 300 -5.82 11.39 -0.06
N VAL A 301 -6.63 12.45 -0.04
CA VAL A 301 -6.14 13.81 0.13
C VAL A 301 -6.24 14.19 1.60
N LEU A 302 -5.10 14.35 2.26
CA LEU A 302 -5.03 14.80 3.65
C LEU A 302 -4.99 16.34 3.70
N PRO A 303 -5.96 17.03 4.31
CA PRO A 303 -6.02 18.50 4.35
C PRO A 303 -4.76 19.14 4.94
N TRP A 304 -4.15 18.48 5.91
CA TRP A 304 -2.89 18.92 6.50
C TRP A 304 -1.73 18.94 5.50
N GLN A 305 -1.61 17.92 4.66
CA GLN A 305 -0.56 17.88 3.62
C GLN A 305 -0.76 18.96 2.57
N VAL A 306 -2.01 19.24 2.19
CA VAL A 306 -2.35 20.34 1.28
C VAL A 306 -1.91 21.67 1.88
N LEU A 307 -2.22 21.93 3.15
CA LEU A 307 -1.83 23.15 3.86
C LEU A 307 -0.30 23.28 3.94
N LEU A 308 0.38 22.20 4.31
CA LEU A 308 1.83 22.16 4.43
C LEU A 308 2.51 22.44 3.08
N ASN A 309 2.10 21.77 2.02
CA ASN A 309 2.63 21.98 0.66
C ASN A 309 2.38 23.42 0.18
N THR A 310 1.17 23.96 0.40
CA THR A 310 0.83 25.36 0.10
C THR A 310 1.79 26.31 0.80
N THR A 311 2.03 26.11 2.09
CA THR A 311 2.93 26.95 2.90
C THR A 311 4.37 26.87 2.41
N ILE A 312 4.85 25.67 2.07
CA ILE A 312 6.20 25.47 1.52
C ILE A 312 6.35 26.21 0.19
N VAL A 313 5.43 26.03 -0.76
CA VAL A 313 5.49 26.67 -2.08
C VAL A 313 5.43 28.20 -1.96
N ALA A 314 4.51 28.72 -1.15
CA ALA A 314 4.41 30.16 -0.93
C ALA A 314 5.71 30.74 -0.31
N SER A 315 6.26 30.05 0.72
CA SER A 315 7.49 30.48 1.38
C SER A 315 8.70 30.45 0.44
N LEU A 316 8.86 29.40 -0.34
CA LEU A 316 9.95 29.29 -1.32
C LEU A 316 9.83 30.33 -2.42
N THR A 317 8.62 30.64 -2.89
CA THR A 317 8.41 31.69 -3.91
C THR A 317 8.78 33.06 -3.38
N VAL A 318 8.33 33.40 -2.16
CA VAL A 318 8.68 34.64 -1.51
C VAL A 318 10.20 34.76 -1.28
N LEU A 319 10.84 33.65 -0.85
CA LEU A 319 12.28 33.58 -0.66
C LEU A 319 13.05 33.78 -1.98
N ALA A 320 12.61 33.14 -3.07
CA ALA A 320 13.20 33.29 -4.40
C ALA A 320 13.09 34.73 -4.91
N ALA A 321 11.94 35.37 -4.67
CA ALA A 321 11.69 36.77 -5.04
C ALA A 321 12.47 37.78 -4.17
N PHE A 322 12.87 37.40 -2.96
CA PHE A 322 13.48 38.32 -1.98
C PHE A 322 14.78 38.95 -2.48
N LEU A 323 15.72 38.15 -3.02
CA LEU A 323 17.01 38.65 -3.46
C LEU A 323 16.90 39.67 -4.59
N PRO A 324 16.17 39.39 -5.71
CA PRO A 324 16.00 40.36 -6.79
C PRO A 324 15.25 41.60 -6.34
N SER A 325 14.17 41.44 -5.57
CA SER A 325 13.37 42.59 -5.07
C SER A 325 14.17 43.47 -4.11
N ARG A 326 14.99 42.89 -3.23
CA ARG A 326 15.89 43.64 -2.32
C ARG A 326 16.93 44.44 -3.11
N LYS A 327 17.50 43.85 -4.19
CA LYS A 327 18.48 44.52 -5.04
C LYS A 327 17.83 45.72 -5.75
N ALA A 328 16.64 45.56 -6.30
CA ALA A 328 15.88 46.61 -6.96
C ALA A 328 15.49 47.74 -5.98
N ALA A 329 14.97 47.42 -4.79
CA ALA A 329 14.58 48.41 -3.79
C ALA A 329 15.76 49.26 -3.25
N ARG A 330 16.99 48.79 -3.40
CA ARG A 330 18.23 49.52 -3.00
C ARG A 330 18.80 50.41 -4.08
N MET A 331 18.29 50.42 -5.31
CA MET A 331 18.74 51.27 -6.39
C MET A 331 18.55 52.77 -6.02
N LYS A 332 19.48 53.62 -6.44
CA LYS A 332 19.34 55.06 -6.24
C LYS A 332 18.30 55.59 -7.22
N PRO A 333 17.40 56.52 -6.81
CA PRO A 333 16.37 57.07 -7.70
C PRO A 333 16.92 57.67 -8.97
N VAL A 334 18.08 58.32 -8.88
CA VAL A 334 18.77 58.97 -10.03
C VAL A 334 19.21 57.91 -11.05
N ASP A 335 19.74 56.77 -10.62
CA ASP A 335 20.21 55.71 -11.51
C ASP A 335 19.01 55.00 -12.17
N ALA A 336 17.90 54.83 -11.42
CA ALA A 336 16.68 54.23 -11.93
C ALA A 336 15.95 55.08 -12.97
N LEU A 337 16.00 56.40 -12.85
CA LEU A 337 15.40 57.34 -13.81
C LEU A 337 16.30 57.61 -15.03
N ARG A 338 17.59 57.33 -14.93
CA ARG A 338 18.59 57.59 -15.99
C ARG A 338 18.86 56.33 -16.87
N SER A 339 18.39 55.17 -16.44
CA SER A 339 18.51 53.94 -17.22
C SER A 339 17.62 54.02 -18.48
N LEU A 340 18.19 54.38 -19.58
CA LEU A 340 17.72 54.17 -20.92
C LEU A 340 18.24 52.88 -21.44
#